data_fa745623eabe983002cbbafc34efe147
#
_entry.id   fa745623eabe983002cbbafc34efe147
#
_cell.length_a   1.000
_cell.length_b   1.000
_cell.length_c   1.000
_cell.angle_alpha   90.00
_cell.angle_beta   90.00
_cell.angle_gamma   90.00
#
_symmetry.space_group_name_H-M   'P 1'
#
loop_
_entity.id
_entity.type
_entity.pdbx_description
1 polymer ?
#
loop_
_entity_poly.entity_id
_entity_poly.type
_entity_poly.pdbx_seq_one_letter_code
_entity_poly.pdbx_strand_id
1 'polypeptide(L)'
;MIRVLVVDDSATARALLVSLLTAEPDISVVGEAATGGDAVEMASRLTPDLITMDVHMPAMDGLEATKLIMIQTPRPIIIVSSAVHSDEVELSLEAMRAGALMVMAKPQGPSSSGFASERRQFVSMVRAMSQVKVVRRHGIVSAYTMNTPIVRPAATLPARTRAAGSTSPIRLVAIGASTGGPAAIRTILADLPPDFPVPILLVQHIAHGFSAGLADWLSHDTPLRVKLAEIGEAAAAGTVYIAPDDRHLGCLLDNRGEMRLLLDRSPPVGAFRPSASFLFHSTAESLGDGVLAVILTGMGDDGVSGLRVLKARGGRVLAQDEATSVIYGMPREAVRAGVVDTTLPLTAIARRLVDLTS
;
A
#
# COMPACT_ATOMS: atom_id res chain seq x y z
N MET A 1 12.68 -3.13 -23.89
CA MET A 1 11.33 -3.65 -24.14
C MET A 1 10.94 -4.51 -22.95
N ILE A 2 9.84 -4.18 -22.27
CA ILE A 2 9.37 -4.87 -21.07
C ILE A 2 8.69 -6.17 -21.49
N ARG A 3 9.13 -7.29 -20.93
CA ARG A 3 8.66 -8.63 -21.27
C ARG A 3 7.60 -9.08 -20.26
N VAL A 4 6.35 -9.22 -20.69
CA VAL A 4 5.22 -9.54 -19.81
C VAL A 4 4.69 -10.94 -20.09
N LEU A 5 4.48 -11.74 -19.04
CA LEU A 5 3.70 -12.97 -19.06
C LEU A 5 2.28 -12.65 -18.58
N VAL A 6 1.27 -12.96 -19.39
CA VAL A 6 -0.15 -12.73 -19.06
C VAL A 6 -0.79 -14.05 -18.62
N VAL A 7 -1.34 -14.08 -17.40
CA VAL A 7 -1.93 -15.27 -16.80
C VAL A 7 -3.37 -14.98 -16.37
N ASP A 8 -4.33 -15.66 -17.01
CA ASP A 8 -5.77 -15.53 -16.73
C ASP A 8 -6.49 -16.74 -17.34
N ASP A 9 -7.39 -17.39 -16.65
CA ASP A 9 -8.13 -18.55 -17.17
C ASP A 9 -9.18 -18.15 -18.22
N SER A 10 -9.74 -16.94 -18.09
CA SER A 10 -10.69 -16.37 -19.04
C SER A 10 -10.00 -15.97 -20.33
N ALA A 11 -10.29 -16.66 -21.43
CA ALA A 11 -9.75 -16.33 -22.74
C ALA A 11 -10.07 -14.88 -23.17
N THR A 12 -11.24 -14.36 -22.79
CA THR A 12 -11.65 -12.99 -23.10
C THR A 12 -10.86 -11.96 -22.31
N ALA A 13 -10.68 -12.17 -21.00
CA ALA A 13 -9.88 -11.27 -20.16
C ALA A 13 -8.41 -11.31 -20.58
N ARG A 14 -7.86 -12.50 -20.83
CA ARG A 14 -6.50 -12.66 -21.32
C ARG A 14 -6.27 -11.95 -22.64
N ALA A 15 -7.17 -12.12 -23.62
CA ALA A 15 -7.08 -11.42 -24.91
C ALA A 15 -7.16 -9.89 -24.76
N LEU A 16 -7.98 -9.38 -23.83
CA LEU A 16 -8.04 -7.95 -23.52
C LEU A 16 -6.71 -7.45 -22.99
N LEU A 17 -6.15 -8.10 -21.96
CA LEU A 17 -4.88 -7.70 -21.36
C LEU A 17 -3.73 -7.74 -22.38
N VAL A 18 -3.67 -8.78 -23.22
CA VAL A 18 -2.71 -8.90 -24.33
C VAL A 18 -2.87 -7.75 -25.30
N SER A 19 -4.10 -7.43 -25.71
CA SER A 19 -4.38 -6.31 -26.63
C SER A 19 -3.93 -4.96 -26.05
N LEU A 20 -4.17 -4.72 -24.77
CA LEU A 20 -3.76 -3.48 -24.09
C LEU A 20 -2.24 -3.33 -24.05
N LEU A 21 -1.51 -4.42 -23.79
CA LEU A 21 -0.06 -4.43 -23.65
C LEU A 21 0.64 -4.36 -25.02
N THR A 22 0.18 -5.11 -26.01
CA THR A 22 0.78 -5.13 -27.36
C THR A 22 0.57 -3.84 -28.14
N ALA A 23 -0.41 -3.01 -27.74
CA ALA A 23 -0.59 -1.67 -28.30
C ALA A 23 0.52 -0.68 -27.88
N GLU A 24 1.38 -1.03 -26.92
CA GLU A 24 2.44 -0.17 -26.41
C GLU A 24 3.79 -0.59 -27.02
N PRO A 25 4.56 0.34 -27.62
CA PRO A 25 5.76 0.00 -28.40
C PRO A 25 6.93 -0.49 -27.53
N ASP A 26 6.90 -0.24 -26.23
CA ASP A 26 7.92 -0.60 -25.27
C ASP A 26 7.60 -1.89 -24.46
N ILE A 27 6.45 -2.53 -24.73
CA ILE A 27 5.99 -3.74 -24.04
C ILE A 27 5.86 -4.89 -25.02
N SER A 28 6.27 -6.09 -24.62
CA SER A 28 6.13 -7.34 -25.38
C SER A 28 5.50 -8.42 -24.50
N VAL A 29 4.38 -8.97 -24.92
CA VAL A 29 3.82 -10.18 -24.32
C VAL A 29 4.64 -11.38 -24.79
N VAL A 30 5.35 -12.00 -23.85
CA VAL A 30 6.27 -13.12 -24.15
C VAL A 30 5.63 -14.50 -23.96
N GLY A 31 4.44 -14.54 -23.37
CA GLY A 31 3.67 -15.76 -23.16
C GLY A 31 2.29 -15.47 -22.59
N GLU A 32 1.42 -16.44 -22.76
CA GLU A 32 0.07 -16.49 -22.21
C GLU A 32 -0.15 -17.81 -21.49
N ALA A 33 -0.70 -17.79 -20.28
CA ALA A 33 -1.03 -18.98 -19.52
C ALA A 33 -2.50 -18.94 -19.07
N ALA A 34 -3.15 -20.10 -19.05
CA ALA A 34 -4.54 -20.24 -18.62
C ALA A 34 -4.64 -20.94 -17.24
N THR A 35 -3.53 -21.41 -16.68
CA THR A 35 -3.47 -22.09 -15.38
C THR A 35 -2.25 -21.62 -14.59
N GLY A 36 -2.30 -21.77 -13.26
CA GLY A 36 -1.16 -21.47 -12.41
C GLY A 36 0.05 -22.36 -12.69
N GLY A 37 -0.17 -23.63 -13.05
CA GLY A 37 0.91 -24.56 -13.41
C GLY A 37 1.68 -24.11 -14.66
N ASP A 38 0.97 -23.73 -15.73
CA ASP A 38 1.58 -23.17 -16.93
C ASP A 38 2.33 -21.87 -16.62
N ALA A 39 1.77 -21.03 -15.74
CA ALA A 39 2.41 -19.79 -15.32
C ALA A 39 3.76 -20.03 -14.64
N VAL A 40 3.86 -21.00 -13.74
CA VAL A 40 5.12 -21.39 -13.04
C VAL A 40 6.17 -21.88 -14.04
N GLU A 41 5.79 -22.80 -14.95
CA GLU A 41 6.68 -23.29 -15.99
C GLU A 41 7.18 -22.17 -16.92
N MET A 42 6.25 -21.36 -17.42
CA MET A 42 6.57 -20.24 -18.32
C MET A 42 7.39 -19.16 -17.63
N ALA A 43 7.14 -18.83 -16.38
CA ALA A 43 7.94 -17.89 -15.61
C ALA A 43 9.41 -18.30 -15.54
N SER A 44 9.68 -19.59 -15.35
CA SER A 44 11.03 -20.16 -15.35
C SER A 44 11.67 -20.11 -16.73
N ARG A 45 10.96 -20.57 -17.75
CA ARG A 45 11.47 -20.69 -19.12
C ARG A 45 11.64 -19.37 -19.84
N LEU A 46 10.65 -18.47 -19.72
CA LEU A 46 10.60 -17.21 -20.46
C LEU A 46 11.29 -16.06 -19.71
N THR A 47 11.51 -16.20 -18.43
CA THR A 47 12.13 -15.16 -17.57
C THR A 47 11.54 -13.77 -17.83
N PRO A 48 10.20 -13.55 -17.65
CA PRO A 48 9.56 -12.27 -17.89
C PRO A 48 10.04 -11.21 -16.88
N ASP A 49 9.93 -9.94 -17.28
CA ASP A 49 10.20 -8.81 -16.39
C ASP A 49 9.03 -8.55 -15.44
N LEU A 50 7.81 -8.96 -15.85
CA LEU A 50 6.59 -8.85 -15.06
C LEU A 50 5.62 -9.98 -15.42
N ILE A 51 4.83 -10.39 -14.43
CA ILE A 51 3.71 -11.32 -14.60
C ILE A 51 2.42 -10.61 -14.16
N THR A 52 1.40 -10.60 -15.02
CA THR A 52 0.02 -10.30 -14.58
C THR A 52 -0.65 -11.63 -14.25
N MET A 53 -1.23 -11.75 -13.05
CA MET A 53 -1.71 -13.01 -12.50
C MET A 53 -3.15 -12.88 -12.04
N ASP A 54 -4.04 -13.67 -12.61
CA ASP A 54 -5.37 -13.88 -12.05
C ASP A 54 -5.30 -14.75 -10.78
N VAL A 55 -6.21 -14.55 -9.84
CA VAL A 55 -6.25 -15.35 -8.62
C VAL A 55 -7.10 -16.61 -8.79
N HIS A 56 -8.22 -16.53 -9.52
CA HIS A 56 -9.11 -17.67 -9.73
C HIS A 56 -8.77 -18.41 -11.02
N MET A 57 -8.09 -19.55 -10.86
CA MET A 57 -7.77 -20.42 -12.00
C MET A 57 -7.99 -21.88 -11.61
N PRO A 58 -8.35 -22.76 -12.58
CA PRO A 58 -8.53 -24.18 -12.31
C PRO A 58 -7.20 -24.87 -11.99
N ALA A 59 -7.28 -25.93 -11.21
CA ALA A 59 -6.19 -26.81 -10.76
C ALA A 59 -5.17 -26.14 -9.82
N MET A 60 -4.52 -25.08 -10.22
CA MET A 60 -3.60 -24.28 -9.41
C MET A 60 -4.03 -22.82 -9.49
N ASP A 61 -4.40 -22.24 -8.37
CA ASP A 61 -4.81 -20.83 -8.28
C ASP A 61 -3.61 -19.86 -8.35
N GLY A 62 -3.91 -18.56 -8.47
CA GLY A 62 -2.88 -17.54 -8.60
C GLY A 62 -2.07 -17.31 -7.32
N LEU A 63 -2.62 -17.63 -6.14
CA LEU A 63 -1.90 -17.59 -4.87
C LEU A 63 -0.82 -18.68 -4.81
N GLU A 64 -1.19 -19.92 -5.15
CA GLU A 64 -0.26 -21.03 -5.16
C GLU A 64 0.83 -20.82 -6.23
N ALA A 65 0.44 -20.39 -7.42
CA ALA A 65 1.38 -20.03 -8.48
C ALA A 65 2.34 -18.91 -8.05
N THR A 66 1.84 -17.87 -7.38
CA THR A 66 2.66 -16.77 -6.84
C THR A 66 3.68 -17.29 -5.83
N LYS A 67 3.27 -18.16 -4.88
CA LYS A 67 4.19 -18.80 -3.90
C LYS A 67 5.31 -19.57 -4.60
N LEU A 68 4.97 -20.39 -5.58
CA LEU A 68 5.95 -21.20 -6.30
C LEU A 68 6.91 -20.34 -7.12
N ILE A 69 6.43 -19.34 -7.85
CA ILE A 69 7.26 -18.43 -8.63
C ILE A 69 8.22 -17.66 -7.71
N MET A 70 7.74 -17.14 -6.57
CA MET A 70 8.57 -16.37 -5.64
C MET A 70 9.64 -17.23 -4.94
N ILE A 71 9.45 -18.54 -4.84
CA ILE A 71 10.44 -19.50 -4.31
C ILE A 71 11.44 -19.93 -5.39
N GLN A 72 10.95 -20.29 -6.58
CA GLN A 72 11.76 -20.91 -7.62
C GLN A 72 12.50 -19.90 -8.48
N THR A 73 11.76 -18.95 -9.04
CA THR A 73 12.24 -17.95 -10.01
C THR A 73 11.58 -16.58 -9.74
N PRO A 74 11.94 -15.89 -8.65
CA PRO A 74 11.26 -14.65 -8.26
C PRO A 74 11.14 -13.66 -9.40
N ARG A 75 9.91 -13.22 -9.67
CA ARG A 75 9.55 -12.23 -10.69
C ARG A 75 8.56 -11.22 -10.12
N PRO A 76 8.56 -9.99 -10.57
CA PRO A 76 7.50 -9.03 -10.25
C PRO A 76 6.14 -9.59 -10.68
N ILE A 77 5.18 -9.64 -9.75
CA ILE A 77 3.81 -10.12 -9.99
C ILE A 77 2.82 -9.03 -9.62
N ILE A 78 1.92 -8.71 -10.54
CA ILE A 78 0.71 -7.91 -10.31
C ILE A 78 -0.47 -8.87 -10.32
N ILE A 79 -1.24 -8.88 -9.24
CA ILE A 79 -2.53 -9.56 -9.22
C ILE A 79 -3.55 -8.72 -9.99
N VAL A 80 -4.27 -9.34 -10.92
CA VAL A 80 -5.32 -8.69 -11.71
C VAL A 80 -6.62 -9.45 -11.48
N SER A 81 -7.49 -8.93 -10.62
CA SER A 81 -8.69 -9.61 -10.12
C SER A 81 -9.96 -8.83 -10.46
N SER A 82 -11.09 -9.52 -10.57
CA SER A 82 -12.39 -8.89 -10.82
C SER A 82 -12.99 -8.20 -9.60
N ALA A 83 -12.57 -8.56 -8.38
CA ALA A 83 -13.08 -8.04 -7.10
C ALA A 83 -14.62 -8.21 -6.91
N VAL A 84 -15.22 -9.20 -7.56
CA VAL A 84 -16.67 -9.40 -7.51
C VAL A 84 -17.08 -10.17 -6.25
N HIS A 85 -16.21 -11.02 -5.70
CA HIS A 85 -16.49 -11.88 -4.55
C HIS A 85 -15.48 -11.67 -3.42
N SER A 86 -15.93 -11.84 -2.17
CA SER A 86 -15.07 -11.74 -0.97
C SER A 86 -13.86 -12.67 -1.02
N ASP A 87 -14.04 -13.88 -1.52
CA ASP A 87 -13.01 -14.91 -1.62
C ASP A 87 -11.87 -14.48 -2.59
N GLU A 88 -12.22 -13.77 -3.69
CA GLU A 88 -11.22 -13.21 -4.61
C GLU A 88 -10.37 -12.13 -3.94
N VAL A 89 -10.99 -11.31 -3.10
CA VAL A 89 -10.31 -10.26 -2.34
C VAL A 89 -9.31 -10.89 -1.36
N GLU A 90 -9.75 -11.91 -0.62
CA GLU A 90 -8.90 -12.62 0.34
C GLU A 90 -7.71 -13.28 -0.36
N LEU A 91 -7.95 -14.06 -1.42
CA LEU A 91 -6.88 -14.71 -2.20
C LEU A 91 -5.89 -13.68 -2.79
N SER A 92 -6.41 -12.54 -3.27
CA SER A 92 -5.56 -11.47 -3.82
C SER A 92 -4.64 -10.88 -2.75
N LEU A 93 -5.14 -10.65 -1.53
CA LEU A 93 -4.36 -10.13 -0.42
C LEU A 93 -3.36 -11.18 0.12
N GLU A 94 -3.74 -12.46 0.15
CA GLU A 94 -2.81 -13.54 0.47
C GLU A 94 -1.70 -13.69 -0.59
N ALA A 95 -2.00 -13.46 -1.87
CA ALA A 95 -0.97 -13.41 -2.92
C ALA A 95 0.04 -12.26 -2.69
N MET A 96 -0.41 -11.13 -2.12
CA MET A 96 0.51 -10.08 -1.67
C MET A 96 1.38 -10.53 -0.49
N ARG A 97 0.87 -11.33 0.46
CA ARG A 97 1.69 -11.99 1.49
C ARG A 97 2.74 -12.91 0.86
N ALA A 98 2.36 -13.63 -0.19
CA ALA A 98 3.25 -14.51 -0.92
C ALA A 98 4.34 -13.78 -1.69
N GLY A 99 4.16 -12.48 -1.96
CA GLY A 99 5.17 -11.63 -2.59
C GLY A 99 4.73 -10.90 -3.86
N ALA A 100 3.44 -10.97 -4.23
CA ALA A 100 2.90 -10.09 -5.26
C ALA A 100 3.06 -8.61 -4.84
N LEU A 101 3.30 -7.73 -5.81
CA LEU A 101 3.63 -6.33 -5.55
C LEU A 101 2.38 -5.49 -5.27
N MET A 102 1.28 -5.83 -5.93
CA MET A 102 0.01 -5.11 -5.81
C MET A 102 -1.15 -5.92 -6.37
N VAL A 103 -2.37 -5.43 -6.08
CA VAL A 103 -3.61 -5.91 -6.67
C VAL A 103 -4.22 -4.79 -7.51
N MET A 104 -4.71 -5.13 -8.70
CA MET A 104 -5.45 -4.24 -9.59
C MET A 104 -6.78 -4.88 -9.98
N ALA A 105 -7.80 -4.05 -10.22
CA ALA A 105 -9.01 -4.50 -10.87
C ALA A 105 -8.73 -4.87 -12.35
N LYS A 106 -9.38 -5.91 -12.86
CA LYS A 106 -9.36 -6.23 -14.30
C LYS A 106 -9.93 -5.04 -15.07
N PRO A 107 -9.23 -4.52 -16.10
CA PRO A 107 -9.77 -3.46 -16.95
C PRO A 107 -11.08 -3.91 -17.59
N GLN A 108 -12.04 -3.01 -17.62
CA GLN A 108 -13.31 -3.27 -18.30
C GLN A 108 -13.11 -3.23 -19.83
N GLY A 109 -14.08 -3.75 -20.58
CA GLY A 109 -13.99 -3.76 -22.03
C GLY A 109 -14.10 -2.37 -22.66
N PRO A 110 -13.77 -2.22 -23.97
CA PRO A 110 -13.74 -0.94 -24.68
C PRO A 110 -15.04 -0.14 -24.67
N SER A 111 -16.17 -0.77 -24.37
CA SER A 111 -17.49 -0.13 -24.24
C SER A 111 -17.69 0.63 -22.91
N SER A 112 -16.82 0.44 -21.92
CA SER A 112 -16.88 1.17 -20.65
C SER A 112 -16.45 2.63 -20.81
N SER A 113 -17.17 3.54 -20.17
CA SER A 113 -16.82 4.98 -20.16
C SER A 113 -15.47 5.26 -19.48
N GLY A 114 -15.02 4.36 -18.59
CA GLY A 114 -13.74 4.44 -17.86
C GLY A 114 -12.55 3.81 -18.59
N PHE A 115 -12.78 3.08 -19.69
CA PHE A 115 -11.77 2.24 -20.33
C PHE A 115 -10.46 2.94 -20.64
N ALA A 116 -10.51 4.15 -21.20
CA ALA A 116 -9.29 4.90 -21.54
C ALA A 116 -8.44 5.26 -20.31
N SER A 117 -9.07 5.51 -19.17
CA SER A 117 -8.40 5.78 -17.90
C SER A 117 -7.81 4.51 -17.31
N GLU A 118 -8.60 3.44 -17.26
CA GLU A 118 -8.18 2.11 -16.75
C GLU A 118 -7.00 1.56 -17.58
N ARG A 119 -7.06 1.68 -18.92
CA ARG A 119 -5.94 1.31 -19.78
C ARG A 119 -4.66 2.05 -19.42
N ARG A 120 -4.72 3.39 -19.30
CA ARG A 120 -3.54 4.20 -18.95
C ARG A 120 -2.98 3.80 -17.60
N GLN A 121 -3.85 3.58 -16.61
CA GLN A 121 -3.46 3.17 -15.28
C GLN A 121 -2.79 1.79 -15.31
N PHE A 122 -3.40 0.81 -15.99
CA PHE A 122 -2.86 -0.55 -16.10
C PHE A 122 -1.48 -0.56 -16.76
N VAL A 123 -1.34 0.08 -17.92
CA VAL A 123 -0.05 0.17 -18.65
C VAL A 123 1.01 0.88 -17.81
N SER A 124 0.65 1.98 -17.14
CA SER A 124 1.56 2.72 -16.26
C SER A 124 2.07 1.85 -15.11
N MET A 125 1.18 1.03 -14.51
CA MET A 125 1.55 0.11 -13.45
C MET A 125 2.46 -1.02 -13.95
N VAL A 126 2.17 -1.60 -15.12
CA VAL A 126 3.04 -2.61 -15.73
C VAL A 126 4.46 -2.05 -15.93
N ARG A 127 4.59 -0.82 -16.45
CA ARG A 127 5.89 -0.16 -16.59
C ARG A 127 6.61 0.04 -15.26
N ALA A 128 5.89 0.53 -14.26
CA ALA A 128 6.47 0.81 -12.95
C ALA A 128 6.91 -0.48 -12.23
N MET A 129 6.04 -1.50 -12.25
CA MET A 129 6.30 -2.76 -11.54
C MET A 129 7.36 -3.64 -12.19
N SER A 130 7.54 -3.56 -13.51
CA SER A 130 8.59 -4.30 -14.21
C SER A 130 10.01 -3.89 -13.78
N GLN A 131 10.16 -2.73 -13.17
CA GLN A 131 11.45 -2.22 -12.67
C GLN A 131 11.74 -2.60 -11.23
N VAL A 132 10.77 -3.18 -10.52
CA VAL A 132 10.92 -3.55 -9.11
C VAL A 132 11.77 -4.81 -9.00
N LYS A 133 12.84 -4.73 -8.21
CA LYS A 133 13.68 -5.90 -7.90
C LYS A 133 13.03 -6.72 -6.80
N VAL A 134 12.61 -7.92 -7.13
CA VAL A 134 12.13 -8.89 -6.15
C VAL A 134 13.26 -9.81 -5.71
N VAL A 135 13.29 -10.16 -4.43
CA VAL A 135 14.27 -11.08 -3.85
C VAL A 135 13.62 -12.43 -3.55
N ARG A 136 14.41 -13.49 -3.66
CA ARG A 136 13.95 -14.84 -3.36
C ARG A 136 13.50 -14.93 -1.91
N ARG A 137 12.26 -15.31 -1.68
CA ARG A 137 11.80 -15.73 -0.37
C ARG A 137 12.28 -17.16 -0.11
N HIS A 138 13.22 -17.33 0.82
CA HIS A 138 13.53 -18.64 1.36
C HIS A 138 12.28 -19.09 2.12
N GLY A 139 11.74 -20.26 1.74
CA GLY A 139 10.57 -20.80 2.41
C GLY A 139 10.83 -20.86 3.92
N ILE A 140 10.09 -20.07 4.67
CA ILE A 140 10.03 -20.22 6.12
C ILE A 140 9.15 -21.44 6.35
N VAL A 141 9.76 -22.63 6.33
CA VAL A 141 9.24 -23.74 7.09
C VAL A 141 9.32 -23.27 8.53
N SER A 142 8.16 -23.13 9.17
CA SER A 142 8.02 -22.80 10.57
C SER A 142 8.88 -23.77 11.40
N ALA A 143 10.09 -23.35 11.73
CA ALA A 143 10.91 -23.95 12.77
C ALA A 143 10.91 -22.97 13.93
N TYR A 144 9.87 -23.03 14.74
CA TYR A 144 9.96 -22.62 16.13
C TYR A 144 10.95 -23.56 16.81
N THR A 145 12.20 -23.20 16.90
CA THR A 145 13.13 -23.71 17.92
C THR A 145 14.22 -22.70 18.22
N MET A 146 14.13 -22.14 19.41
CA MET A 146 15.19 -21.85 20.36
C MET A 146 16.32 -20.89 20.02
N ASN A 147 16.25 -19.74 20.70
CA ASN A 147 17.34 -19.04 21.39
C ASN A 147 18.76 -19.13 20.80
N THR A 148 19.13 -18.06 20.10
CA THR A 148 20.48 -17.51 20.22
C THR A 148 20.38 -16.00 20.34
N PRO A 149 20.99 -15.35 21.35
CA PRO A 149 20.97 -13.90 21.48
C PRO A 149 21.84 -13.29 20.40
N ILE A 150 21.20 -12.65 19.41
CA ILE A 150 21.92 -11.79 18.45
C ILE A 150 22.40 -10.55 19.22
N VAL A 151 23.66 -10.50 19.53
CA VAL A 151 24.35 -9.30 19.97
C VAL A 151 24.30 -8.29 18.82
N ARG A 152 23.39 -7.33 18.89
CA ARG A 152 23.34 -6.18 17.98
C ARG A 152 24.44 -5.21 18.35
N PRO A 153 25.33 -4.79 17.44
CA PRO A 153 26.21 -3.66 17.70
C PRO A 153 25.32 -2.42 17.86
N ALA A 154 25.42 -1.77 19.00
CA ALA A 154 24.79 -0.48 19.24
C ALA A 154 25.49 0.56 18.33
N ALA A 155 24.88 0.89 17.19
CA ALA A 155 25.23 2.07 16.43
C ALA A 155 24.72 3.28 17.20
N THR A 156 25.61 3.92 17.95
CA THR A 156 25.41 5.26 18.52
C THR A 156 25.32 6.27 17.36
N LEU A 157 24.09 6.63 17.02
CA LEU A 157 23.85 7.80 16.17
C LEU A 157 24.16 9.07 17.00
N PRO A 158 24.87 10.06 16.44
CA PRO A 158 25.15 11.30 17.14
C PRO A 158 23.84 12.02 17.44
N ALA A 159 23.66 12.41 18.70
CA ALA A 159 22.57 13.26 19.15
C ALA A 159 22.60 14.59 18.39
N ARG A 160 21.76 14.73 17.35
CA ARG A 160 21.53 16.01 16.70
C ARG A 160 20.57 16.83 17.55
N THR A 161 21.04 17.97 17.97
CA THR A 161 20.33 19.07 18.63
C THR A 161 18.87 19.19 18.18
N ARG A 162 17.96 19.14 19.16
CA ARG A 162 16.55 19.50 19.02
C ARG A 162 16.46 20.89 18.37
N ALA A 163 16.07 20.95 17.10
CA ALA A 163 15.45 22.16 16.58
C ALA A 163 14.15 22.36 17.38
N ALA A 164 13.90 23.58 17.81
CA ALA A 164 12.70 23.97 18.55
C ALA A 164 11.45 23.73 17.66
N GLY A 165 10.91 22.53 17.71
CA GLY A 165 9.68 22.12 17.10
C GLY A 165 8.60 22.03 18.18
N SER A 166 7.37 22.31 17.82
CA SER A 166 6.16 22.26 18.64
C SER A 166 6.26 21.26 19.80
N THR A 167 5.96 21.73 21.00
CA THR A 167 5.93 20.93 22.23
C THR A 167 4.60 20.20 22.44
N SER A 168 3.65 20.36 21.51
CA SER A 168 2.34 19.71 21.62
C SER A 168 2.45 18.20 21.48
N PRO A 169 1.72 17.44 22.33
CA PRO A 169 1.69 15.98 22.21
C PRO A 169 1.01 15.57 20.90
N ILE A 170 1.50 14.50 20.29
CA ILE A 170 0.82 13.91 19.14
C ILE A 170 -0.50 13.30 19.61
N ARG A 171 -1.57 13.61 18.89
CA ARG A 171 -2.94 13.16 19.15
C ARG A 171 -3.45 12.19 18.09
N LEU A 172 -2.81 12.17 16.93
CA LEU A 172 -3.22 11.38 15.77
C LEU A 172 -2.02 11.04 14.89
N VAL A 173 -1.98 9.80 14.40
CA VAL A 173 -1.13 9.39 13.28
C VAL A 173 -1.98 9.30 12.02
N ALA A 174 -1.56 9.96 10.93
CA ALA A 174 -2.20 9.89 9.62
C ALA A 174 -1.25 9.24 8.61
N ILE A 175 -1.68 8.17 7.94
CA ILE A 175 -0.84 7.41 7.00
C ILE A 175 -1.43 7.47 5.60
N GLY A 176 -0.60 7.81 4.61
CA GLY A 176 -0.94 7.75 3.19
C GLY A 176 -0.02 6.78 2.45
N ALA A 177 -0.60 5.87 1.67
CA ALA A 177 0.13 4.84 0.94
C ALA A 177 -0.57 4.45 -0.38
N SER A 178 0.19 3.86 -1.31
CA SER A 178 -0.34 3.35 -2.58
C SER A 178 0.34 2.02 -2.95
N THR A 179 1.02 1.93 -4.06
CA THR A 179 1.70 0.72 -4.53
C THR A 179 2.76 0.24 -3.55
N GLY A 180 2.68 -1.04 -3.15
CA GLY A 180 3.51 -1.62 -2.09
C GLY A 180 3.09 -1.22 -0.68
N GLY A 181 2.06 -0.35 -0.57
CA GLY A 181 1.53 0.16 0.69
C GLY A 181 1.03 -0.93 1.64
N PRO A 182 0.18 -1.88 1.21
CA PRO A 182 -0.35 -2.90 2.11
C PRO A 182 0.74 -3.66 2.87
N ALA A 183 1.80 -4.10 2.18
CA ALA A 183 2.93 -4.78 2.81
C ALA A 183 3.72 -3.86 3.76
N ALA A 184 3.91 -2.59 3.38
CA ALA A 184 4.58 -1.59 4.21
C ALA A 184 3.78 -1.27 5.47
N ILE A 185 2.48 -1.04 5.33
CA ILE A 185 1.55 -0.79 6.44
C ILE A 185 1.56 -1.98 7.42
N ARG A 186 1.42 -3.21 6.89
CA ARG A 186 1.48 -4.42 7.70
C ARG A 186 2.77 -4.50 8.54
N THR A 187 3.91 -4.22 7.92
CA THR A 187 5.21 -4.21 8.62
C THR A 187 5.23 -3.20 9.77
N ILE A 188 4.69 -2.00 9.54
CA ILE A 188 4.63 -0.96 10.58
C ILE A 188 3.68 -1.37 11.70
N LEU A 189 2.46 -1.80 11.36
CA LEU A 189 1.43 -2.11 12.35
C LEU A 189 1.78 -3.33 13.21
N ALA A 190 2.48 -4.33 12.65
CA ALA A 190 2.92 -5.52 13.38
C ALA A 190 3.95 -5.19 14.49
N ASP A 191 4.73 -4.12 14.31
CA ASP A 191 5.76 -3.69 15.25
C ASP A 191 5.27 -2.63 16.26
N LEU A 192 3.99 -2.19 16.18
CA LEU A 192 3.39 -1.27 17.16
C LEU A 192 2.89 -2.04 18.41
N PRO A 193 2.98 -1.44 19.60
CA PRO A 193 2.47 -2.07 20.82
C PRO A 193 0.92 -2.04 20.87
N PRO A 194 0.28 -3.00 21.57
CA PRO A 194 -1.19 -3.09 21.66
C PRO A 194 -1.84 -1.89 22.37
N ASP A 195 -1.11 -1.20 23.20
CA ASP A 195 -1.51 0.00 23.93
C ASP A 195 -1.04 1.30 23.24
N PHE A 196 -0.88 1.27 21.93
CA PHE A 196 -0.47 2.45 21.16
C PHE A 196 -1.39 3.65 21.49
N PRO A 197 -0.83 4.80 21.93
CA PRO A 197 -1.60 5.78 22.72
C PRO A 197 -2.53 6.67 21.88
N VAL A 198 -2.48 6.63 20.56
CA VAL A 198 -3.27 7.49 19.66
C VAL A 198 -3.96 6.69 18.55
N PRO A 199 -5.07 7.18 17.98
CA PRO A 199 -5.66 6.60 16.77
C PRO A 199 -4.76 6.75 15.56
N ILE A 200 -4.94 5.84 14.59
CA ILE A 200 -4.28 5.88 13.28
C ILE A 200 -5.36 6.00 12.19
N LEU A 201 -5.31 7.04 11.37
CA LEU A 201 -6.13 7.16 10.16
C LEU A 201 -5.30 6.79 8.94
N LEU A 202 -5.83 5.91 8.09
CA LEU A 202 -5.12 5.31 6.98
C LEU A 202 -5.87 5.49 5.66
N VAL A 203 -5.18 6.06 4.67
CA VAL A 203 -5.56 6.04 3.27
C VAL A 203 -4.60 5.15 2.51
N GLN A 204 -5.11 4.07 1.95
CA GLN A 204 -4.42 3.19 1.01
C GLN A 204 -5.14 3.25 -0.34
N HIS A 205 -4.42 3.61 -1.40
CA HIS A 205 -4.97 3.49 -2.75
C HIS A 205 -5.00 2.02 -3.16
N ILE A 206 -6.18 1.47 -3.23
CA ILE A 206 -6.44 0.08 -3.58
C ILE A 206 -7.64 0.02 -4.53
N ALA A 207 -7.81 -1.08 -5.24
CA ALA A 207 -8.95 -1.28 -6.12
C ALA A 207 -10.28 -1.21 -5.33
N HIS A 208 -11.31 -0.66 -5.95
CA HIS A 208 -12.65 -0.61 -5.37
C HIS A 208 -13.11 -2.03 -4.98
N GLY A 209 -13.73 -2.17 -3.81
CA GLY A 209 -14.15 -3.46 -3.24
C GLY A 209 -13.09 -4.14 -2.35
N PHE A 210 -11.85 -3.64 -2.31
CA PHE A 210 -10.77 -4.25 -1.53
C PHE A 210 -10.57 -3.67 -0.13
N SER A 211 -11.18 -2.53 0.19
CA SER A 211 -10.93 -1.83 1.47
C SER A 211 -11.33 -2.66 2.69
N ALA A 212 -12.45 -3.38 2.62
CA ALA A 212 -12.91 -4.24 3.72
C ALA A 212 -11.97 -5.42 3.93
N GLY A 213 -11.63 -6.14 2.86
CA GLY A 213 -10.68 -7.24 2.93
C GLY A 213 -9.29 -6.79 3.42
N LEU A 214 -8.85 -5.58 3.04
CA LEU A 214 -7.60 -5.02 3.56
C LEU A 214 -7.66 -4.80 5.08
N ALA A 215 -8.80 -4.34 5.61
CA ALA A 215 -8.97 -4.17 7.05
C ALA A 215 -8.90 -5.53 7.76
N ASP A 216 -9.60 -6.53 7.26
CA ASP A 216 -9.57 -7.89 7.80
C ASP A 216 -8.17 -8.49 7.71
N TRP A 217 -7.51 -8.38 6.55
CA TRP A 217 -6.17 -8.88 6.32
C TRP A 217 -5.13 -8.24 7.26
N LEU A 218 -5.17 -6.94 7.47
CA LEU A 218 -4.27 -6.26 8.39
C LEU A 218 -4.53 -6.64 9.85
N SER A 219 -5.79 -6.88 10.23
CA SER A 219 -6.17 -7.23 11.61
C SER A 219 -5.53 -8.52 12.12
N HIS A 220 -5.20 -9.48 11.21
CA HIS A 220 -4.59 -10.76 11.58
C HIS A 220 -3.13 -10.65 12.02
N ASP A 221 -2.41 -9.61 11.59
CA ASP A 221 -0.97 -9.50 11.76
C ASP A 221 -0.56 -8.34 12.70
N THR A 222 -1.51 -7.63 13.30
CA THR A 222 -1.25 -6.52 14.21
C THR A 222 -1.93 -6.71 15.55
N PRO A 223 -1.33 -6.26 16.67
CA PRO A 223 -2.00 -6.25 17.96
C PRO A 223 -3.06 -5.14 18.11
N LEU A 224 -3.15 -4.23 17.13
CA LEU A 224 -4.10 -3.12 17.11
C LEU A 224 -5.44 -3.56 16.54
N ARG A 225 -6.51 -2.85 16.91
CA ARG A 225 -7.81 -3.00 16.27
C ARG A 225 -7.78 -2.34 14.89
N VAL A 226 -8.07 -3.08 13.82
CA VAL A 226 -8.17 -2.53 12.45
C VAL A 226 -9.60 -2.62 11.97
N LYS A 227 -10.14 -1.55 11.38
CA LYS A 227 -11.50 -1.53 10.82
C LYS A 227 -11.65 -0.45 9.75
N LEU A 228 -12.70 -0.53 8.95
CA LEU A 228 -13.14 0.59 8.15
C LEU A 228 -13.65 1.72 9.05
N ALA A 229 -13.35 2.96 8.67
CA ALA A 229 -13.87 4.14 9.34
C ALA A 229 -15.39 4.27 9.15
N GLU A 230 -16.09 4.69 10.21
CA GLU A 230 -17.51 5.01 10.19
C GLU A 230 -17.73 6.51 10.44
N ILE A 231 -18.72 7.09 9.77
CA ILE A 231 -18.99 8.53 9.88
C ILE A 231 -19.40 8.91 11.31
N GLY A 232 -18.74 9.95 11.86
CA GLY A 232 -19.04 10.47 13.20
C GLY A 232 -18.56 9.60 14.35
N GLU A 233 -17.90 8.46 14.08
CA GLU A 233 -17.32 7.60 15.11
C GLU A 233 -16.24 8.35 15.90
N ALA A 234 -16.19 8.15 17.22
CA ALA A 234 -15.09 8.68 18.04
C ALA A 234 -13.79 7.92 17.76
N ALA A 235 -12.73 8.64 17.44
CA ALA A 235 -11.44 8.04 17.19
C ALA A 235 -10.78 7.59 18.50
N ALA A 236 -10.52 6.28 18.65
CA ALA A 236 -9.98 5.67 19.86
C ALA A 236 -8.50 5.30 19.68
N ALA A 237 -7.71 5.45 20.74
CA ALA A 237 -6.34 4.94 20.83
C ALA A 237 -6.27 3.43 20.51
N GLY A 238 -5.16 2.96 19.97
CA GLY A 238 -4.97 1.55 19.63
C GLY A 238 -5.83 1.06 18.45
N THR A 239 -6.49 1.98 17.72
CA THR A 239 -7.36 1.64 16.58
C THR A 239 -6.85 2.27 15.28
N VAL A 240 -6.81 1.45 14.23
CA VAL A 240 -6.50 1.85 12.85
C VAL A 240 -7.80 1.94 12.06
N TYR A 241 -8.09 3.12 11.55
CA TYR A 241 -9.28 3.40 10.75
C TYR A 241 -8.88 3.54 9.30
N ILE A 242 -9.32 2.62 8.46
CA ILE A 242 -9.05 2.62 7.02
C ILE A 242 -10.16 3.39 6.31
N ALA A 243 -9.78 4.23 5.35
CA ALA A 243 -10.73 4.91 4.49
C ALA A 243 -11.56 3.89 3.68
N PRO A 244 -12.90 3.92 3.76
CA PRO A 244 -13.74 3.07 2.92
C PRO A 244 -13.71 3.50 1.46
N ASP A 245 -14.12 2.60 0.57
CA ASP A 245 -14.24 2.89 -0.85
C ASP A 245 -15.12 4.13 -1.12
N ASP A 246 -14.74 4.88 -2.15
CA ASP A 246 -15.48 6.07 -2.62
C ASP A 246 -15.79 7.15 -1.57
N ARG A 247 -14.98 7.24 -0.53
CA ARG A 247 -15.07 8.29 0.48
C ARG A 247 -13.69 8.79 0.87
N HIS A 248 -13.57 10.10 1.03
CA HIS A 248 -12.42 10.68 1.70
C HIS A 248 -12.54 10.46 3.22
N LEU A 249 -11.41 10.15 3.86
CA LEU A 249 -11.29 10.03 5.31
C LEU A 249 -10.60 11.28 5.87
N GLY A 250 -11.14 11.81 6.95
CA GLY A 250 -10.58 12.89 7.73
C GLY A 250 -11.03 12.80 9.18
N CYS A 251 -10.84 13.90 9.92
CA CYS A 251 -11.39 14.03 11.25
C CYS A 251 -11.84 15.47 11.51
N LEU A 252 -12.65 15.64 12.54
CA LEU A 252 -13.05 16.94 13.10
C LEU A 252 -13.10 16.84 14.61
N LEU A 253 -13.02 17.97 15.30
CA LEU A 253 -13.30 18.05 16.73
C LEU A 253 -14.77 18.42 16.94
N ASP A 254 -15.46 17.67 17.78
CA ASP A 254 -16.82 18.00 18.19
C ASP A 254 -16.83 19.15 19.23
N ASN A 255 -18.03 19.55 19.65
CA ASN A 255 -18.21 20.66 20.61
C ASN A 255 -17.59 20.39 22.01
N ARG A 256 -17.19 19.14 22.28
CA ARG A 256 -16.50 18.72 23.51
C ARG A 256 -14.99 18.57 23.30
N GLY A 257 -14.49 18.84 22.10
CA GLY A 257 -13.08 18.65 21.73
C GLY A 257 -12.70 17.20 21.49
N GLU A 258 -13.69 16.28 21.38
CA GLU A 258 -13.45 14.89 21.02
C GLU A 258 -13.24 14.73 19.52
N MET A 259 -12.29 13.88 19.14
CA MET A 259 -12.00 13.58 17.73
C MET A 259 -13.06 12.65 17.15
N ARG A 260 -13.74 13.11 16.10
CA ARG A 260 -14.74 12.36 15.33
C ARG A 260 -14.23 12.10 13.92
N LEU A 261 -14.49 10.91 13.40
CA LEU A 261 -14.15 10.58 12.01
C LEU A 261 -15.07 11.29 11.03
N LEU A 262 -14.46 11.85 10.00
CA LEU A 262 -15.14 12.48 8.86
C LEU A 262 -15.03 11.55 7.65
N LEU A 263 -16.18 11.22 7.05
CA LEU A 263 -16.25 10.56 5.75
C LEU A 263 -16.95 11.51 4.76
N ASP A 264 -16.22 11.91 3.74
CA ASP A 264 -16.68 12.92 2.77
C ASP A 264 -16.84 12.32 1.37
N ARG A 265 -17.87 12.76 0.64
CA ARG A 265 -18.17 12.35 -0.74
C ARG A 265 -17.84 13.39 -1.79
N SER A 266 -17.09 14.41 -1.42
CA SER A 266 -16.64 15.41 -2.38
C SER A 266 -15.91 14.78 -3.56
N PRO A 267 -15.79 15.47 -4.69
CA PRO A 267 -15.10 14.96 -5.86
C PRO A 267 -13.69 14.45 -5.54
N PRO A 268 -13.14 13.51 -6.32
CA PRO A 268 -11.76 13.07 -6.15
C PRO A 268 -10.78 14.25 -6.08
N VAL A 269 -9.81 14.16 -5.18
CA VAL A 269 -8.67 15.09 -5.15
C VAL A 269 -7.63 14.55 -6.14
N GLY A 270 -7.39 15.29 -7.21
CA GLY A 270 -6.66 14.75 -8.35
C GLY A 270 -7.42 13.57 -8.98
N ALA A 271 -6.84 12.37 -8.91
CA ALA A 271 -7.46 11.15 -9.43
C ALA A 271 -7.98 10.21 -8.32
N PHE A 272 -7.91 10.61 -7.03
CA PHE A 272 -8.08 9.68 -5.91
C PHE A 272 -9.26 10.02 -5.01
N ARG A 273 -10.05 9.00 -4.68
CA ARG A 273 -11.03 8.96 -3.60
C ARG A 273 -11.14 7.53 -3.08
N PRO A 274 -10.58 7.25 -1.87
CA PRO A 274 -9.95 8.18 -0.91
C PRO A 274 -8.65 8.82 -1.41
N SER A 275 -8.30 10.01 -0.87
CA SER A 275 -7.06 10.73 -1.15
C SER A 275 -6.26 10.96 0.13
N ALA A 276 -4.96 10.71 0.08
CA ALA A 276 -4.03 11.02 1.15
C ALA A 276 -3.91 12.54 1.37
N SER A 277 -4.00 13.34 0.31
CA SER A 277 -4.02 14.81 0.41
C SER A 277 -5.22 15.31 1.21
N PHE A 278 -6.41 14.72 1.00
CA PHE A 278 -7.59 15.07 1.80
C PHE A 278 -7.39 14.71 3.27
N LEU A 279 -6.89 13.50 3.54
CA LEU A 279 -6.61 13.04 4.91
C LEU A 279 -5.69 14.02 5.65
N PHE A 280 -4.55 14.33 5.07
CA PHE A 280 -3.57 15.22 5.70
C PHE A 280 -4.09 16.66 5.85
N HIS A 281 -4.83 17.15 4.87
CA HIS A 281 -5.48 18.47 4.96
C HIS A 281 -6.51 18.52 6.09
N SER A 282 -7.46 17.58 6.12
CA SER A 282 -8.52 17.54 7.13
C SER A 282 -7.97 17.41 8.55
N THR A 283 -6.97 16.53 8.75
CA THR A 283 -6.33 16.34 10.05
C THR A 283 -5.52 17.57 10.48
N ALA A 284 -4.87 18.25 9.53
CA ALA A 284 -4.16 19.51 9.77
C ALA A 284 -5.10 20.64 10.24
N GLU A 285 -6.27 20.77 9.58
CA GLU A 285 -7.27 21.79 9.97
C GLU A 285 -7.82 21.55 11.37
N SER A 286 -8.01 20.27 11.75
CA SER A 286 -8.64 19.91 13.02
C SER A 286 -7.68 19.89 14.20
N LEU A 287 -6.43 19.46 14.01
CA LEU A 287 -5.50 19.14 15.11
C LEU A 287 -4.16 19.88 15.01
N GLY A 288 -3.84 20.46 13.86
CA GLY A 288 -2.62 21.25 13.66
C GLY A 288 -1.35 20.48 13.98
N ASP A 289 -0.60 20.97 14.96
CA ASP A 289 0.68 20.41 15.40
C ASP A 289 0.56 19.07 16.19
N GLY A 290 -0.67 18.69 16.57
CA GLY A 290 -0.98 17.38 17.17
C GLY A 290 -1.00 16.21 16.17
N VAL A 291 -0.70 16.44 14.88
CA VAL A 291 -0.70 15.38 13.85
C VAL A 291 0.72 14.95 13.50
N LEU A 292 0.93 13.63 13.44
CA LEU A 292 2.10 13.00 12.85
C LEU A 292 1.68 12.29 11.56
N ALA A 293 2.07 12.83 10.42
CA ALA A 293 1.83 12.20 9.12
C ALA A 293 2.95 11.24 8.73
N VAL A 294 2.57 10.17 8.05
CA VAL A 294 3.51 9.20 7.45
C VAL A 294 3.14 9.05 5.98
N ILE A 295 4.07 9.32 5.08
CA ILE A 295 3.91 9.08 3.65
C ILE A 295 4.76 7.88 3.25
N LEU A 296 4.09 6.84 2.73
CA LEU A 296 4.72 5.56 2.39
C LEU A 296 4.83 5.37 0.88
N THR A 297 5.45 4.26 0.50
CA THR A 297 5.61 3.80 -0.88
C THR A 297 4.33 3.99 -1.70
N GLY A 298 4.47 4.47 -2.90
CA GLY A 298 3.38 4.71 -3.83
C GLY A 298 3.78 5.53 -5.04
N MET A 299 3.00 5.45 -6.10
CA MET A 299 3.20 6.21 -7.33
C MET A 299 2.48 7.56 -7.27
N GLY A 300 3.06 8.59 -7.88
CA GLY A 300 2.47 9.92 -7.98
C GLY A 300 2.83 10.83 -6.80
N ASP A 301 2.00 11.83 -6.56
CA ASP A 301 2.22 12.95 -5.65
C ASP A 301 1.03 13.19 -4.69
N ASP A 302 0.04 12.27 -4.65
CA ASP A 302 -1.04 12.40 -3.68
C ASP A 302 -0.50 12.37 -2.25
N GLY A 303 -1.02 13.25 -1.43
CA GLY A 303 -0.53 13.54 -0.09
C GLY A 303 0.25 14.86 -0.01
N VAL A 304 0.98 15.27 -1.06
CA VAL A 304 1.88 16.43 -1.01
C VAL A 304 1.12 17.72 -0.70
N SER A 305 -0.03 17.95 -1.32
CA SER A 305 -0.82 19.16 -1.09
C SER A 305 -1.34 19.26 0.34
N GLY A 306 -1.83 18.14 0.91
CA GLY A 306 -2.26 18.07 2.29
C GLY A 306 -1.10 18.21 3.29
N LEU A 307 0.05 17.59 2.99
CA LEU A 307 1.26 17.72 3.82
C LEU A 307 1.78 19.18 3.87
N ARG A 308 1.63 19.96 2.80
CA ARG A 308 1.96 21.40 2.83
C ARG A 308 1.11 22.15 3.85
N VAL A 309 -0.20 21.86 3.90
CA VAL A 309 -1.10 22.46 4.89
C VAL A 309 -0.72 21.99 6.29
N LEU A 310 -0.44 20.71 6.46
CA LEU A 310 -0.03 20.14 7.74
C LEU A 310 1.25 20.80 8.27
N LYS A 311 2.26 20.96 7.43
CA LYS A 311 3.51 21.66 7.80
C LYS A 311 3.26 23.12 8.19
N ALA A 312 2.42 23.82 7.45
CA ALA A 312 2.05 25.20 7.77
C ALA A 312 1.32 25.34 9.12
N ARG A 313 0.66 24.25 9.58
CA ARG A 313 -0.02 24.15 10.89
C ARG A 313 0.85 23.56 12.00
N GLY A 314 2.15 23.33 11.76
CA GLY A 314 3.10 22.83 12.76
C GLY A 314 3.15 21.31 12.89
N GLY A 315 2.41 20.56 12.10
CA GLY A 315 2.44 19.09 12.10
C GLY A 315 3.78 18.51 11.66
N ARG A 316 4.02 17.25 12.00
CA ARG A 316 5.26 16.51 11.71
C ARG A 316 5.03 15.49 10.60
N VAL A 317 6.06 15.27 9.77
CA VAL A 317 5.98 14.39 8.61
C VAL A 317 7.15 13.43 8.56
N LEU A 318 6.86 12.15 8.53
CA LEU A 318 7.81 11.07 8.24
C LEU A 318 7.59 10.57 6.81
N ALA A 319 8.66 10.25 6.10
CA ALA A 319 8.59 9.62 4.79
C ALA A 319 9.37 8.30 4.80
N GLN A 320 8.86 7.31 4.10
CA GLN A 320 9.61 6.08 3.81
C GLN A 320 10.78 6.42 2.88
N ASP A 321 11.94 5.80 3.08
CA ASP A 321 13.11 6.00 2.24
C ASP A 321 13.00 5.28 0.88
N GLU A 322 13.91 5.62 -0.03
CA GLU A 322 13.96 5.02 -1.37
C GLU A 322 14.33 3.54 -1.32
N ALA A 323 15.26 3.17 -0.44
CA ALA A 323 15.81 1.82 -0.39
C ALA A 323 14.78 0.76 0.02
N THR A 324 13.77 1.14 0.80
CA THR A 324 12.73 0.22 1.27
C THR A 324 11.37 0.44 0.57
N SER A 325 11.24 1.46 -0.27
CA SER A 325 10.03 1.71 -1.06
C SER A 325 9.95 0.79 -2.26
N VAL A 326 8.79 0.16 -2.49
CA VAL A 326 8.51 -0.56 -3.75
C VAL A 326 8.49 0.43 -4.91
N ILE A 327 7.80 1.56 -4.72
CA ILE A 327 7.83 2.73 -5.62
C ILE A 327 8.10 3.98 -4.80
N TYR A 328 9.26 4.59 -5.02
CA TYR A 328 9.65 5.86 -4.38
C TYR A 328 9.08 7.04 -5.17
N GLY A 329 7.73 7.15 -5.22
CA GLY A 329 7.01 8.24 -5.88
C GLY A 329 6.44 9.22 -4.85
N MET A 330 5.37 8.85 -4.14
CA MET A 330 4.74 9.70 -3.11
C MET A 330 5.75 10.21 -2.07
N PRO A 331 6.64 9.39 -1.48
CA PRO A 331 7.64 9.90 -0.55
C PRO A 331 8.64 10.87 -1.22
N ARG A 332 9.08 10.56 -2.44
CA ARG A 332 10.02 11.43 -3.18
C ARG A 332 9.43 12.81 -3.44
N GLU A 333 8.18 12.87 -3.90
CA GLU A 333 7.52 14.16 -4.18
C GLU A 333 7.28 14.96 -2.90
N ALA A 334 7.00 14.30 -1.77
CA ALA A 334 6.92 14.96 -0.46
C ALA A 334 8.28 15.52 -0.02
N VAL A 335 9.38 14.76 -0.19
CA VAL A 335 10.75 15.23 0.09
C VAL A 335 11.12 16.41 -0.81
N ARG A 336 10.85 16.32 -2.12
CA ARG A 336 11.09 17.41 -3.08
C ARG A 336 10.31 18.68 -2.75
N ALA A 337 9.11 18.51 -2.24
CA ALA A 337 8.28 19.62 -1.81
C ALA A 337 8.76 20.29 -0.51
N GLY A 338 9.80 19.74 0.16
CA GLY A 338 10.33 20.27 1.40
C GLY A 338 9.41 20.14 2.62
N VAL A 339 8.44 19.20 2.57
CA VAL A 339 7.45 19.02 3.65
C VAL A 339 7.78 17.89 4.61
N VAL A 340 8.85 17.14 4.39
CA VAL A 340 9.25 15.98 5.19
C VAL A 340 10.26 16.40 6.26
N ASP A 341 10.01 16.02 7.52
CA ASP A 341 10.95 16.25 8.63
C ASP A 341 12.02 15.17 8.71
N THR A 342 11.65 13.93 8.45
CA THR A 342 12.59 12.79 8.56
C THR A 342 12.22 11.72 7.53
N THR A 343 13.22 11.24 6.81
CA THR A 343 13.12 10.07 5.94
C THR A 343 13.71 8.86 6.66
N LEU A 344 13.00 7.73 6.67
CA LEU A 344 13.34 6.54 7.44
C LEU A 344 13.19 5.26 6.61
N PRO A 345 14.03 4.24 6.82
CA PRO A 345 13.75 2.91 6.32
C PRO A 345 12.49 2.35 6.98
N LEU A 346 11.73 1.54 6.23
CA LEU A 346 10.43 0.99 6.64
C LEU A 346 10.45 0.40 8.06
N THR A 347 11.49 -0.37 8.38
CA THR A 347 11.67 -1.04 9.68
C THR A 347 11.93 -0.11 10.86
N ALA A 348 12.24 1.17 10.61
CA ALA A 348 12.46 2.16 11.66
C ALA A 348 11.22 3.02 11.95
N ILE A 349 10.20 2.97 11.09
CA ILE A 349 9.02 3.85 11.20
C ILE A 349 8.22 3.53 12.45
N ALA A 350 7.90 2.26 12.72
CA ALA A 350 7.11 1.86 13.88
C ALA A 350 7.74 2.36 15.20
N ARG A 351 9.04 2.11 15.40
CA ARG A 351 9.77 2.61 16.57
C ARG A 351 9.70 4.13 16.67
N ARG A 352 9.85 4.82 15.54
CA ARG A 352 9.79 6.29 15.52
C ARG A 352 8.40 6.82 15.87
N LEU A 353 7.33 6.12 15.45
CA LEU A 353 5.96 6.44 15.86
C LEU A 353 5.80 6.34 17.38
N VAL A 354 6.27 5.25 17.98
CA VAL A 354 6.24 5.07 19.44
C VAL A 354 7.01 6.19 20.14
N ASP A 355 8.26 6.47 19.72
CA ASP A 355 9.11 7.52 20.33
C ASP A 355 8.48 8.93 20.26
N LEU A 356 7.60 9.20 19.30
CA LEU A 356 6.99 10.52 19.10
C LEU A 356 5.61 10.67 19.75
N THR A 357 4.94 9.55 20.06
CA THR A 357 3.59 9.53 20.65
C THR A 357 3.61 9.25 22.16
N SER A 358 4.76 8.86 22.70
CA SER A 358 4.99 8.61 24.14
C SER A 358 5.15 9.91 24.95
#